data_b0a15d1538012ff496a246f03c70f4fc
#
_entry.id   b0a15d1538012ff496a246f03c70f4fc
#
_cell.length_a   1.000
_cell.length_b   1.000
_cell.length_c   1.000
_cell.angle_alpha   90.00
_cell.angle_beta   90.00
_cell.angle_gamma   90.00
#
_symmetry.space_group_name_H-M   'P 1'
#
loop_
_entity.id
_entity.type
_entity.pdbx_description
1 polymer ?
#
loop_
_entity_poly.entity_id
_entity_poly.type
_entity_poly.pdbx_seq_one_letter_code
_entity_poly.pdbx_strand_id
1 'polypeptide(L)'
;SEIREKDHYSTLAGFQQSLIGCYISMTDNALYGKELSWYAIEILGHQFNPVTSNSSNSREMQEYEKFNYDHTQIFSDIENIWAKAYSVIANANEALTNMEGQESSLNEVYYHVIKGELLAIRAYIHFDLLRLYGYGDWKNRSAELNSKKTIPYVTTLSSIPTPQRTGKETLQMIINDLEAAEKLLKEYDPITKKHPASYYTSIDADGFFKDRTLRLNYYAVKALEARVYLWEGSKESIDKALNATEEIITAIGDNGIVMDDMYTYSYLLPEISQSNRSLASEALFSLNVSDVTSKITSYIIPNFVNTDYTAMYISPTDVENIYEGINSDVRFTRMLDQTQSDSRGYVPMKIHQASLDEFNKNRLSLIRLPEIFYIAAECYATSATPNLDMALQRLNKIRENRGISTPLENLNADQIIKEIQKEYHKEFISEGVMFYYYKRTGCKSIPNYSEEMTDTQYLLPYPTFEIQSGRVQ
;
A
#
# COMPACT_ATOMS: atom_id res chain seq x y z
N SER A 1 -8.70 -28.98 -14.49
CA SER A 1 -9.66 -28.74 -15.54
C SER A 1 -11.05 -28.43 -14.99
N GLU A 2 -12.04 -28.33 -15.83
CA GLU A 2 -13.42 -27.98 -15.50
C GLU A 2 -14.03 -28.84 -14.36
N ILE A 3 -13.72 -30.11 -14.29
CA ILE A 3 -14.22 -31.01 -13.24
C ILE A 3 -13.62 -30.60 -11.87
N ARG A 4 -12.33 -30.35 -11.83
CA ARG A 4 -11.64 -29.92 -10.59
C ARG A 4 -12.13 -28.55 -10.13
N GLU A 5 -12.31 -27.63 -11.06
CA GLU A 5 -12.86 -26.29 -10.76
C GLU A 5 -14.29 -26.41 -10.19
N LYS A 6 -15.14 -27.19 -10.83
CA LYS A 6 -16.51 -27.42 -10.38
C LYS A 6 -16.58 -28.06 -8.98
N ASP A 7 -15.72 -29.05 -8.71
CA ASP A 7 -15.62 -29.68 -7.41
C ASP A 7 -15.11 -28.71 -6.35
N HIS A 8 -14.09 -27.92 -6.67
CA HIS A 8 -13.52 -26.91 -5.77
C HIS A 8 -14.58 -25.91 -5.33
N TYR A 9 -15.39 -25.41 -6.25
CA TYR A 9 -16.42 -24.41 -5.96
C TYR A 9 -17.80 -25.02 -5.62
N SER A 10 -17.86 -26.27 -5.29
CA SER A 10 -19.10 -26.91 -4.82
C SER A 10 -19.38 -26.67 -3.34
N THR A 11 -18.40 -26.18 -2.58
CA THR A 11 -18.51 -25.95 -1.14
C THR A 11 -18.01 -24.56 -0.76
N LEU A 12 -18.43 -24.06 0.42
CA LEU A 12 -17.91 -22.83 1.00
C LEU A 12 -16.38 -22.86 1.14
N ALA A 13 -15.83 -24.01 1.57
CA ALA A 13 -14.38 -24.15 1.76
C ALA A 13 -13.57 -23.82 0.50
N GLY A 14 -14.07 -24.17 -0.68
CA GLY A 14 -13.43 -23.85 -1.95
C GLY A 14 -13.32 -22.35 -2.19
N PHE A 15 -14.38 -21.61 -1.93
CA PHE A 15 -14.37 -20.14 -2.04
C PHE A 15 -13.45 -19.50 -1.01
N GLN A 16 -13.46 -19.98 0.23
CA GLN A 16 -12.56 -19.51 1.28
C GLN A 16 -11.09 -19.73 0.89
N GLN A 17 -10.77 -20.91 0.40
CA GLN A 17 -9.41 -21.26 -0.04
C GLN A 17 -8.93 -20.40 -1.21
N SER A 18 -9.80 -20.12 -2.18
CA SER A 18 -9.47 -19.24 -3.30
C SER A 18 -9.19 -17.81 -2.85
N LEU A 19 -9.99 -17.27 -1.94
CA LEU A 19 -9.75 -15.96 -1.38
C LEU A 19 -8.41 -15.90 -0.62
N ILE A 20 -8.18 -16.85 0.28
CA ILE A 20 -6.92 -16.94 1.04
C ILE A 20 -5.74 -17.11 0.08
N GLY A 21 -5.89 -17.93 -0.96
CA GLY A 21 -4.88 -18.12 -1.99
C GLY A 21 -4.48 -16.82 -2.70
N CYS A 22 -5.43 -15.92 -2.93
CA CYS A 22 -5.12 -14.60 -3.50
C CYS A 22 -4.23 -13.79 -2.55
N TYR A 23 -4.53 -13.75 -1.27
CA TYR A 23 -3.70 -13.05 -0.29
C TYR A 23 -2.30 -13.67 -0.17
N ILE A 24 -2.20 -14.99 -0.17
CA ILE A 24 -0.90 -15.69 -0.17
C ILE A 24 -0.10 -15.31 -1.40
N SER A 25 -0.72 -15.31 -2.58
CA SER A 25 -0.05 -14.91 -3.82
C SER A 25 0.44 -13.46 -3.80
N MET A 26 -0.27 -12.56 -3.11
CA MET A 26 0.18 -11.18 -2.91
C MET A 26 1.46 -11.08 -2.09
N THR A 27 1.82 -12.08 -1.30
CA THR A 27 3.06 -12.11 -0.52
C THR A 27 4.29 -12.54 -1.32
N ASP A 28 4.13 -12.86 -2.60
CA ASP A 28 5.25 -13.21 -3.47
C ASP A 28 6.31 -12.10 -3.50
N ASN A 29 7.57 -12.49 -3.66
CA ASN A 29 8.66 -11.53 -3.73
C ASN A 29 8.53 -10.54 -4.90
N ALA A 30 7.89 -10.93 -5.98
CA ALA A 30 7.61 -10.00 -7.09
C ALA A 30 6.59 -8.91 -6.72
N LEU A 31 5.78 -9.13 -5.68
CA LEU A 31 4.76 -8.20 -5.24
C LEU A 31 5.10 -7.62 -3.84
N TYR A 32 4.20 -7.81 -2.87
CA TYR A 32 4.30 -7.12 -1.57
C TYR A 32 5.24 -7.82 -0.59
N GLY A 33 5.68 -9.03 -0.91
CA GLY A 33 6.70 -9.71 -0.10
C GLY A 33 8.07 -9.05 -0.17
N LYS A 34 8.37 -8.33 -1.25
CA LYS A 34 9.66 -7.68 -1.43
C LYS A 34 9.61 -6.47 -2.35
N GLU A 35 9.40 -6.67 -3.68
CA GLU A 35 9.59 -5.63 -4.70
C GLU A 35 8.69 -4.40 -4.50
N LEU A 36 7.42 -4.60 -4.18
CA LEU A 36 6.43 -3.54 -4.06
C LEU A 36 6.20 -3.06 -2.63
N SER A 37 7.09 -3.39 -1.71
CA SER A 37 7.04 -2.91 -0.33
C SER A 37 8.38 -2.28 0.09
N TRP A 38 9.33 -3.08 0.52
CA TRP A 38 10.56 -2.56 1.13
C TRP A 38 11.77 -2.55 0.20
N TYR A 39 11.69 -3.09 -1.02
CA TYR A 39 12.87 -3.21 -1.87
C TYR A 39 12.81 -2.31 -3.13
N ALA A 40 12.44 -2.82 -4.29
CA ALA A 40 12.53 -2.08 -5.55
C ALA A 40 11.84 -0.71 -5.49
N ILE A 41 10.59 -0.67 -5.04
CA ILE A 41 9.81 0.55 -4.96
C ILE A 41 10.39 1.57 -3.96
N GLU A 42 11.03 1.10 -2.90
CA GLU A 42 11.73 1.96 -1.93
C GLU A 42 12.99 2.56 -2.53
N ILE A 43 13.75 1.78 -3.28
CA ILE A 43 14.97 2.27 -3.95
C ILE A 43 14.60 3.29 -5.01
N LEU A 44 13.55 3.04 -5.80
CA LEU A 44 13.02 4.00 -6.78
C LEU A 44 12.58 5.31 -6.12
N GLY A 45 12.13 5.26 -4.87
CA GLY A 45 11.78 6.44 -4.08
C GLY A 45 12.97 7.21 -3.52
N HIS A 46 14.18 6.72 -3.70
CA HIS A 46 15.42 7.35 -3.22
C HIS A 46 15.40 7.72 -1.74
N GLN A 47 14.80 6.85 -0.92
CA GLN A 47 14.72 7.04 0.53
C GLN A 47 16.05 6.76 1.25
N PHE A 48 17.00 6.16 0.56
CA PHE A 48 18.30 5.77 1.08
C PHE A 48 19.42 6.49 0.34
N ASN A 49 20.59 6.55 0.95
CA ASN A 49 21.77 7.08 0.27
C ASN A 49 22.27 6.06 -0.76
N PRO A 50 22.94 6.54 -1.83
CA PRO A 50 23.45 5.67 -2.87
C PRO A 50 24.31 4.54 -2.30
N VAL A 51 24.05 3.34 -2.75
CA VAL A 51 24.79 2.15 -2.35
C VAL A 51 26.09 2.07 -3.14
N THR A 52 27.20 1.90 -2.44
CA THR A 52 28.56 1.94 -3.05
C THR A 52 29.31 0.61 -2.99
N SER A 53 28.76 -0.41 -2.35
CA SER A 53 29.38 -1.74 -2.27
C SER A 53 29.39 -2.44 -3.63
N ASN A 54 30.32 -3.38 -3.82
CA ASN A 54 30.46 -4.17 -5.05
C ASN A 54 29.76 -5.54 -4.99
N SER A 55 28.94 -5.79 -3.98
CA SER A 55 28.17 -7.03 -3.91
C SER A 55 27.12 -7.10 -5.05
N SER A 56 26.62 -8.30 -5.38
CA SER A 56 25.60 -8.45 -6.42
C SER A 56 24.31 -7.70 -6.08
N ASN A 57 23.92 -7.70 -4.80
CA ASN A 57 22.75 -6.94 -4.34
C ASN A 57 22.96 -5.44 -4.49
N SER A 58 24.14 -4.95 -4.15
CA SER A 58 24.48 -3.53 -4.33
C SER A 58 24.42 -3.09 -5.77
N ARG A 59 24.90 -3.91 -6.70
CA ARG A 59 24.83 -3.59 -8.13
C ARG A 59 23.39 -3.50 -8.63
N GLU A 60 22.54 -4.40 -8.20
CA GLU A 60 21.12 -4.34 -8.51
C GLU A 60 20.46 -3.08 -7.96
N MET A 61 20.74 -2.74 -6.69
CA MET A 61 20.24 -1.51 -6.06
C MET A 61 20.70 -0.27 -6.81
N GLN A 62 21.95 -0.22 -7.26
CA GLN A 62 22.47 0.89 -8.04
C GLN A 62 21.74 1.07 -9.36
N GLU A 63 21.40 -0.02 -10.03
CA GLU A 63 20.62 0.05 -11.28
C GLU A 63 19.20 0.55 -11.04
N TYR A 64 18.54 0.17 -9.94
CA TYR A 64 17.26 0.77 -9.53
C TYR A 64 17.40 2.26 -9.22
N GLU A 65 18.45 2.67 -8.51
CA GLU A 65 18.69 4.08 -8.18
C GLU A 65 18.84 4.95 -9.43
N LYS A 66 19.41 4.40 -10.50
CA LYS A 66 19.58 5.07 -11.78
C LYS A 66 18.33 5.03 -12.66
N PHE A 67 17.27 4.36 -12.22
CA PHE A 67 16.09 4.09 -13.05
C PHE A 67 16.47 3.38 -14.37
N ASN A 68 17.48 2.51 -14.32
CA ASN A 68 17.98 1.79 -15.50
C ASN A 68 17.10 0.55 -15.76
N TYR A 69 15.91 0.80 -16.29
CA TYR A 69 14.93 -0.24 -16.57
C TYR A 69 15.33 -1.20 -17.70
N ASP A 70 16.31 -0.82 -18.52
CA ASP A 70 16.83 -1.66 -19.60
C ASP A 70 17.86 -2.69 -19.12
N HIS A 71 18.35 -2.55 -17.89
CA HIS A 71 19.24 -3.54 -17.30
C HIS A 71 18.54 -4.89 -17.24
N THR A 72 19.21 -5.96 -17.67
CA THR A 72 18.61 -7.29 -17.85
C THR A 72 17.87 -7.79 -16.63
N GLN A 73 18.49 -7.68 -15.44
CA GLN A 73 17.87 -8.15 -14.20
C GLN A 73 16.69 -7.25 -13.79
N ILE A 74 16.84 -5.94 -13.90
CA ILE A 74 15.79 -4.99 -13.55
C ILE A 74 14.58 -5.16 -14.45
N PHE A 75 14.80 -5.30 -15.76
CA PHE A 75 13.71 -5.54 -16.70
C PHE A 75 12.99 -6.86 -16.43
N SER A 76 13.74 -7.91 -16.09
CA SER A 76 13.18 -9.20 -15.68
C SER A 76 12.29 -9.06 -14.44
N ASP A 77 12.74 -8.31 -13.43
CA ASP A 77 11.95 -8.05 -12.21
C ASP A 77 10.64 -7.30 -12.54
N ILE A 78 10.71 -6.32 -13.43
CA ILE A 78 9.54 -5.53 -13.88
C ILE A 78 8.54 -6.45 -14.61
N GLU A 79 9.01 -7.32 -15.48
CA GLU A 79 8.15 -8.31 -16.16
C GLU A 79 7.50 -9.26 -15.15
N ASN A 80 8.23 -9.68 -14.14
CA ASN A 80 7.73 -10.59 -13.10
C ASN A 80 6.66 -9.91 -12.23
N ILE A 81 6.81 -8.63 -11.92
CA ILE A 81 5.77 -7.86 -11.21
C ILE A 81 4.46 -7.91 -11.98
N TRP A 82 4.49 -7.60 -13.26
CA TRP A 82 3.31 -7.62 -14.13
C TRP A 82 2.68 -9.01 -14.19
N ALA A 83 3.49 -10.02 -14.50
CA ALA A 83 3.00 -11.39 -14.65
C ALA A 83 2.37 -11.91 -13.37
N LYS A 84 3.00 -11.67 -12.22
CA LYS A 84 2.48 -12.13 -10.94
C LYS A 84 1.22 -11.36 -10.53
N ALA A 85 1.18 -10.07 -10.76
CA ALA A 85 -0.01 -9.26 -10.50
C ALA A 85 -1.23 -9.77 -11.29
N TYR A 86 -1.08 -10.00 -12.58
CA TYR A 86 -2.17 -10.53 -13.39
C TYR A 86 -2.52 -11.98 -13.06
N SER A 87 -1.59 -12.75 -12.52
CA SER A 87 -1.88 -14.09 -11.98
C SER A 87 -2.82 -14.01 -10.78
N VAL A 88 -2.60 -13.07 -9.87
CA VAL A 88 -3.51 -12.84 -8.72
C VAL A 88 -4.89 -12.40 -9.20
N ILE A 89 -4.95 -11.50 -10.17
CA ILE A 89 -6.19 -11.05 -10.79
C ILE A 89 -6.95 -12.21 -11.41
N ALA A 90 -6.26 -13.09 -12.14
CA ALA A 90 -6.88 -14.27 -12.75
C ALA A 90 -7.49 -15.20 -11.70
N ASN A 91 -6.79 -15.43 -10.59
CA ASN A 91 -7.31 -16.25 -9.49
C ASN A 91 -8.55 -15.59 -8.83
N ALA A 92 -8.54 -14.29 -8.65
CA ALA A 92 -9.70 -13.56 -8.16
C ALA A 92 -10.89 -13.65 -9.13
N ASN A 93 -10.64 -13.51 -10.43
CA ASN A 93 -11.67 -13.62 -11.46
C ASN A 93 -12.29 -15.02 -11.55
N GLU A 94 -11.49 -16.07 -11.37
CA GLU A 94 -11.99 -17.44 -11.31
C GLU A 94 -12.99 -17.60 -10.17
N ALA A 95 -12.61 -17.16 -8.97
CA ALA A 95 -13.50 -17.22 -7.81
C ALA A 95 -14.78 -16.37 -8.01
N LEU A 96 -14.62 -15.14 -8.53
CA LEU A 96 -15.77 -14.25 -8.79
C LEU A 96 -16.73 -14.82 -9.82
N THR A 97 -16.22 -15.45 -10.89
CA THR A 97 -17.06 -16.11 -11.90
C THR A 97 -17.86 -17.24 -11.28
N ASN A 98 -17.25 -18.03 -10.40
CA ASN A 98 -17.93 -19.14 -9.74
C ASN A 98 -18.88 -18.67 -8.62
N MET A 99 -18.80 -17.43 -8.15
CA MET A 99 -19.75 -16.85 -7.20
C MET A 99 -21.06 -16.44 -7.86
N GLU A 100 -21.11 -16.28 -9.16
CA GLU A 100 -22.34 -15.92 -9.87
C GLU A 100 -23.40 -16.98 -9.62
N GLY A 101 -24.60 -16.55 -9.18
CA GLY A 101 -25.70 -17.44 -8.89
C GLY A 101 -25.63 -18.16 -7.53
N GLN A 102 -24.61 -17.89 -6.71
CA GLN A 102 -24.41 -18.54 -5.41
C GLN A 102 -25.06 -17.81 -4.23
N GLU A 103 -25.80 -16.75 -4.45
CA GLU A 103 -26.40 -15.92 -3.40
C GLU A 103 -27.30 -16.73 -2.46
N SER A 104 -28.05 -17.70 -3.00
CA SER A 104 -28.95 -18.53 -2.20
C SER A 104 -28.33 -19.81 -1.67
N SER A 105 -27.18 -20.24 -2.21
CA SER A 105 -26.53 -21.51 -1.82
C SER A 105 -25.41 -21.30 -0.80
N LEU A 106 -24.80 -20.13 -0.75
CA LEU A 106 -23.85 -19.77 0.29
C LEU A 106 -24.55 -19.02 1.43
N ASN A 107 -24.02 -19.14 2.65
CA ASN A 107 -24.46 -18.29 3.74
C ASN A 107 -24.26 -16.82 3.33
N GLU A 108 -25.24 -15.99 3.62
CA GLU A 108 -25.31 -14.60 3.25
C GLU A 108 -24.07 -13.82 3.65
N VAL A 109 -23.56 -14.04 4.86
CA VAL A 109 -22.35 -13.36 5.36
C VAL A 109 -21.14 -13.74 4.51
N TYR A 110 -20.92 -15.02 4.27
CA TYR A 110 -19.79 -15.50 3.48
C TYR A 110 -19.86 -15.02 2.03
N TYR A 111 -21.04 -15.08 1.43
CA TYR A 111 -21.23 -14.58 0.06
C TYR A 111 -20.80 -13.12 -0.06
N HIS A 112 -21.32 -12.25 0.81
CA HIS A 112 -21.03 -10.82 0.77
C HIS A 112 -19.57 -10.50 1.10
N VAL A 113 -19.01 -11.12 2.13
CA VAL A 113 -17.64 -10.82 2.56
C VAL A 113 -16.62 -11.35 1.57
N ILE A 114 -16.76 -12.58 1.11
CA ILE A 114 -15.82 -13.17 0.13
C ILE A 114 -15.86 -12.41 -1.19
N LYS A 115 -17.06 -12.15 -1.72
CA LYS A 115 -17.21 -11.40 -2.96
C LYS A 115 -16.66 -9.98 -2.83
N GLY A 116 -16.95 -9.31 -1.73
CA GLY A 116 -16.45 -7.98 -1.46
C GLY A 116 -14.92 -7.94 -1.42
N GLU A 117 -14.30 -8.88 -0.73
CA GLU A 117 -12.83 -8.97 -0.66
C GLU A 117 -12.20 -9.30 -2.02
N LEU A 118 -12.78 -10.20 -2.80
CA LEU A 118 -12.28 -10.53 -4.14
C LEU A 118 -12.32 -9.33 -5.09
N LEU A 119 -13.41 -8.57 -5.08
CA LEU A 119 -13.50 -7.32 -5.85
C LEU A 119 -12.48 -6.29 -5.41
N ALA A 120 -12.28 -6.17 -4.09
CA ALA A 120 -11.29 -5.27 -3.53
C ALA A 120 -9.85 -5.67 -3.91
N ILE A 121 -9.53 -6.96 -3.92
CA ILE A 121 -8.23 -7.47 -4.38
C ILE A 121 -8.01 -7.11 -5.85
N ARG A 122 -9.01 -7.34 -6.69
CA ARG A 122 -8.94 -7.00 -8.11
C ARG A 122 -8.67 -5.52 -8.33
N ALA A 123 -9.36 -4.66 -7.60
CA ALA A 123 -9.14 -3.22 -7.64
C ALA A 123 -7.75 -2.82 -7.12
N TYR A 124 -7.32 -3.38 -6.00
CA TYR A 124 -6.03 -3.09 -5.38
C TYR A 124 -4.88 -3.36 -6.34
N ILE A 125 -4.85 -4.55 -6.92
CA ILE A 125 -3.77 -4.98 -7.81
C ILE A 125 -3.79 -4.16 -9.12
N HIS A 126 -4.94 -3.95 -9.73
CA HIS A 126 -5.03 -3.13 -10.92
C HIS A 126 -4.60 -1.68 -10.66
N PHE A 127 -4.93 -1.13 -9.49
CA PHE A 127 -4.50 0.21 -9.14
C PHE A 127 -2.98 0.31 -9.03
N ASP A 128 -2.32 -0.66 -8.42
CA ASP A 128 -0.86 -0.66 -8.35
C ASP A 128 -0.23 -0.86 -9.74
N LEU A 129 -0.81 -1.67 -10.60
CA LEU A 129 -0.38 -1.77 -12.00
C LEU A 129 -0.52 -0.42 -12.73
N LEU A 130 -1.63 0.28 -12.52
CA LEU A 130 -1.83 1.61 -13.09
C LEU A 130 -0.78 2.59 -12.58
N ARG A 131 -0.47 2.58 -11.27
CA ARG A 131 0.53 3.47 -10.70
C ARG A 131 1.95 3.17 -11.18
N LEU A 132 2.26 1.91 -11.47
CA LEU A 132 3.59 1.49 -11.93
C LEU A 132 3.79 1.72 -13.43
N TYR A 133 2.85 1.24 -14.25
CA TYR A 133 2.98 1.21 -15.71
C TYR A 133 2.24 2.34 -16.42
N GLY A 134 1.37 3.03 -15.73
CA GLY A 134 0.66 4.22 -16.22
C GLY A 134 1.35 5.51 -15.80
N TYR A 135 0.79 6.62 -16.24
CA TYR A 135 1.34 7.96 -15.98
C TYR A 135 0.93 8.50 -14.62
N GLY A 136 1.73 9.43 -14.11
CA GLY A 136 1.41 10.17 -12.90
C GLY A 136 0.94 11.59 -13.18
N ASP A 137 0.79 12.38 -12.11
CA ASP A 137 0.41 13.80 -12.18
C ASP A 137 -0.94 14.05 -12.88
N TRP A 138 -1.90 13.21 -12.57
CA TRP A 138 -3.24 13.25 -13.17
C TRP A 138 -3.95 14.57 -12.96
N LYS A 139 -3.78 15.15 -11.78
CA LYS A 139 -4.38 16.45 -11.43
C LYS A 139 -4.07 17.52 -12.49
N ASN A 140 -2.85 17.54 -13.00
CA ASN A 140 -2.40 18.54 -13.96
C ASN A 140 -2.46 18.05 -15.42
N ARG A 141 -2.57 16.76 -15.65
CA ARG A 141 -2.46 16.14 -16.98
C ARG A 141 -3.72 15.39 -17.43
N SER A 142 -4.85 15.55 -16.74
CA SER A 142 -6.06 14.80 -17.04
C SER A 142 -6.55 14.98 -18.48
N ALA A 143 -6.39 16.16 -19.04
CA ALA A 143 -6.79 16.44 -20.44
C ALA A 143 -6.07 15.52 -21.45
N GLU A 144 -4.80 15.21 -21.17
CA GLU A 144 -4.00 14.27 -21.96
C GLU A 144 -4.26 12.82 -21.54
N LEU A 145 -4.20 12.55 -20.23
CA LEU A 145 -4.15 11.18 -19.70
C LEU A 145 -5.51 10.46 -19.75
N ASN A 146 -6.62 11.19 -19.72
CA ASN A 146 -7.95 10.58 -19.75
C ASN A 146 -8.17 9.67 -20.95
N SER A 147 -7.62 10.03 -22.11
CA SER A 147 -7.78 9.27 -23.36
C SER A 147 -6.58 8.37 -23.67
N LYS A 148 -5.54 8.41 -22.86
CA LYS A 148 -4.30 7.64 -23.10
C LYS A 148 -4.44 6.21 -22.59
N LYS A 149 -4.06 5.24 -23.43
CA LYS A 149 -4.08 3.83 -23.04
C LYS A 149 -3.07 3.58 -21.91
N THR A 150 -3.43 2.68 -21.00
CA THR A 150 -2.60 2.32 -19.83
C THR A 150 -2.42 0.81 -19.73
N ILE A 151 -3.30 0.13 -19.00
CA ILE A 151 -3.21 -1.30 -18.72
C ILE A 151 -4.51 -2.00 -19.12
N PRO A 152 -4.47 -3.31 -19.39
CA PRO A 152 -5.70 -4.10 -19.45
C PRO A 152 -6.36 -4.14 -18.07
N TYR A 153 -7.68 -3.91 -18.01
CA TYR A 153 -8.47 -4.16 -16.80
C TYR A 153 -9.23 -5.47 -16.99
N VAL A 154 -8.76 -6.52 -16.31
CA VAL A 154 -9.21 -7.89 -16.57
C VAL A 154 -10.28 -8.28 -15.54
N THR A 155 -11.49 -8.54 -16.02
CA THR A 155 -12.65 -8.88 -15.17
C THR A 155 -13.24 -10.26 -15.49
N THR A 156 -12.71 -10.94 -16.51
CA THR A 156 -13.23 -12.23 -16.96
C THR A 156 -12.10 -13.22 -17.21
N LEU A 157 -12.44 -14.48 -17.21
CA LEU A 157 -11.57 -15.55 -17.69
C LEU A 157 -11.81 -15.71 -19.20
N SER A 158 -10.82 -15.36 -20.01
CA SER A 158 -10.92 -15.49 -21.46
C SER A 158 -9.55 -15.80 -22.05
N SER A 159 -9.54 -16.64 -23.10
CA SER A 159 -8.35 -16.86 -23.92
C SER A 159 -8.06 -15.67 -24.84
N ILE A 160 -9.04 -14.79 -25.04
CA ILE A 160 -8.87 -13.57 -25.83
C ILE A 160 -8.23 -12.51 -24.94
N PRO A 161 -7.08 -11.92 -25.35
CA PRO A 161 -6.43 -10.89 -24.56
C PRO A 161 -7.33 -9.70 -24.33
N THR A 162 -7.40 -9.22 -23.07
CA THR A 162 -8.12 -8.00 -22.73
C THR A 162 -7.37 -6.79 -23.28
N PRO A 163 -8.04 -5.87 -23.99
CA PRO A 163 -7.37 -4.69 -24.50
C PRO A 163 -6.96 -3.76 -23.37
N GLN A 164 -5.94 -2.93 -23.60
CA GLN A 164 -5.62 -1.83 -22.70
C GLN A 164 -6.77 -0.83 -22.66
N ARG A 165 -7.01 -0.29 -21.49
CA ARG A 165 -8.04 0.76 -21.27
C ARG A 165 -7.39 2.13 -21.21
N THR A 166 -8.15 3.15 -21.53
CA THR A 166 -7.70 4.52 -21.28
C THR A 166 -7.55 4.75 -19.78
N GLY A 167 -6.79 5.76 -19.40
CA GLY A 167 -6.63 6.10 -18.01
C GLY A 167 -7.96 6.38 -17.31
N LYS A 168 -8.85 7.12 -17.97
CA LYS A 168 -10.19 7.41 -17.43
C LYS A 168 -11.01 6.13 -17.24
N GLU A 169 -11.02 5.25 -18.25
CA GLU A 169 -11.72 3.96 -18.14
C GLU A 169 -11.14 3.10 -17.02
N THR A 170 -9.82 3.04 -16.92
CA THR A 170 -9.14 2.25 -15.88
C THR A 170 -9.50 2.72 -14.48
N LEU A 171 -9.43 4.03 -14.22
CA LEU A 171 -9.82 4.60 -12.93
C LEU A 171 -11.29 4.33 -12.62
N GLN A 172 -12.17 4.46 -13.61
CA GLN A 172 -13.59 4.18 -13.41
C GLN A 172 -13.86 2.71 -13.07
N MET A 173 -13.15 1.77 -13.70
CA MET A 173 -13.31 0.34 -13.42
C MET A 173 -12.77 -0.01 -12.03
N ILE A 174 -11.68 0.61 -11.59
CA ILE A 174 -11.17 0.45 -10.23
C ILE A 174 -12.23 0.94 -9.23
N ILE A 175 -12.76 2.12 -9.42
CA ILE A 175 -13.77 2.71 -8.52
C ILE A 175 -15.04 1.86 -8.51
N ASN A 176 -15.49 1.35 -9.65
CA ASN A 176 -16.67 0.47 -9.72
C ASN A 176 -16.48 -0.78 -8.87
N ASP A 177 -15.31 -1.42 -8.93
CA ASP A 177 -15.00 -2.58 -8.10
C ASP A 177 -14.97 -2.22 -6.61
N LEU A 178 -14.39 -1.09 -6.25
CA LEU A 178 -14.33 -0.65 -4.85
C LEU A 178 -15.71 -0.28 -4.29
N GLU A 179 -16.54 0.41 -5.06
CA GLU A 179 -17.90 0.75 -4.63
C GLU A 179 -18.77 -0.50 -4.47
N ALA A 180 -18.61 -1.49 -5.36
CA ALA A 180 -19.31 -2.77 -5.23
C ALA A 180 -18.82 -3.53 -3.98
N ALA A 181 -17.51 -3.55 -3.74
CA ALA A 181 -16.92 -4.16 -2.53
C ALA A 181 -17.43 -3.48 -1.26
N GLU A 182 -17.47 -2.15 -1.24
CA GLU A 182 -17.99 -1.36 -0.12
C GLU A 182 -19.42 -1.76 0.23
N LYS A 183 -20.31 -1.83 -0.75
CA LYS A 183 -21.70 -2.21 -0.55
C LYS A 183 -21.84 -3.62 0.03
N LEU A 184 -21.06 -4.56 -0.47
CA LEU A 184 -21.08 -5.94 0.00
C LEU A 184 -20.59 -6.09 1.43
N LEU A 185 -19.55 -5.34 1.79
CA LEU A 185 -18.90 -5.43 3.10
C LEU A 185 -19.61 -4.62 4.20
N LYS A 186 -20.29 -3.55 3.85
CA LYS A 186 -20.82 -2.58 4.82
C LYS A 186 -21.66 -3.21 5.91
N GLU A 187 -22.57 -4.10 5.55
CA GLU A 187 -23.46 -4.75 6.51
C GLU A 187 -22.83 -5.98 7.16
N TYR A 188 -22.09 -6.78 6.40
CA TYR A 188 -21.69 -8.13 6.82
C TYR A 188 -20.26 -8.26 7.33
N ASP A 189 -19.40 -7.28 7.07
CA ASP A 189 -18.04 -7.32 7.63
C ASP A 189 -18.12 -7.11 9.15
N PRO A 190 -17.58 -8.03 9.97
CA PRO A 190 -17.61 -7.87 11.42
C PRO A 190 -17.10 -6.52 11.91
N ILE A 191 -16.12 -5.94 11.21
CA ILE A 191 -15.47 -4.71 11.62
C ILE A 191 -16.40 -3.49 11.62
N THR A 192 -17.50 -3.54 10.87
CA THR A 192 -18.46 -2.44 10.81
C THR A 192 -19.43 -2.42 11.99
N LYS A 193 -19.46 -3.49 12.77
CA LYS A 193 -20.32 -3.65 13.97
C LYS A 193 -21.83 -3.51 13.70
N LYS A 194 -22.26 -3.81 12.48
CA LYS A 194 -23.70 -3.85 12.16
C LYS A 194 -24.39 -5.02 12.86
N HIS A 195 -23.65 -6.09 13.12
CA HIS A 195 -24.08 -7.25 13.86
C HIS A 195 -23.18 -7.47 15.08
N PRO A 196 -23.69 -8.00 16.18
CA PRO A 196 -22.85 -8.31 17.34
C PRO A 196 -21.94 -9.52 17.05
N ALA A 197 -20.88 -9.68 17.83
CA ALA A 197 -19.93 -10.78 17.64
C ALA A 197 -20.62 -12.17 17.73
N SER A 198 -21.67 -12.31 18.55
CA SER A 198 -22.45 -13.55 18.64
C SER A 198 -23.08 -13.98 17.31
N TYR A 199 -23.35 -13.04 16.42
CA TYR A 199 -23.88 -13.33 15.10
C TYR A 199 -22.85 -14.12 14.25
N TYR A 200 -21.57 -13.79 14.39
CA TYR A 200 -20.50 -14.47 13.66
C TYR A 200 -20.07 -15.77 14.32
N THR A 201 -20.03 -15.86 15.64
CA THR A 201 -19.58 -17.07 16.34
C THR A 201 -20.41 -18.27 15.98
N SER A 202 -21.71 -18.10 15.70
CA SER A 202 -22.61 -19.20 15.34
C SER A 202 -22.32 -19.81 13.97
N ILE A 203 -21.61 -19.11 13.09
CA ILE A 203 -21.33 -19.52 11.71
C ILE A 203 -19.85 -19.64 11.42
N ASP A 204 -18.97 -19.31 12.35
CA ASP A 204 -17.52 -19.17 12.13
C ASP A 204 -16.71 -20.14 13.00
N ALA A 205 -17.03 -21.43 12.91
CA ALA A 205 -16.31 -22.47 13.65
C ALA A 205 -14.80 -22.50 13.37
N ASP A 206 -14.41 -22.16 12.15
CA ASP A 206 -13.01 -22.21 11.69
C ASP A 206 -12.24 -20.88 11.90
N GLY A 207 -12.92 -19.85 12.40
CA GLY A 207 -12.29 -18.54 12.61
C GLY A 207 -11.97 -17.77 11.35
N PHE A 208 -12.73 -17.97 10.28
CA PHE A 208 -12.52 -17.30 8.99
C PHE A 208 -12.59 -15.77 9.09
N PHE A 209 -13.44 -15.24 9.95
CA PHE A 209 -13.64 -13.80 10.13
C PHE A 209 -12.69 -13.18 11.15
N LYS A 210 -11.82 -13.97 11.79
CA LYS A 210 -10.78 -13.44 12.67
C LYS A 210 -9.72 -12.69 11.85
N ASP A 211 -9.05 -11.75 12.49
CA ASP A 211 -7.96 -11.00 11.87
C ASP A 211 -8.37 -10.27 10.58
N ARG A 212 -9.42 -9.47 10.66
CA ARG A 212 -9.87 -8.66 9.53
C ARG A 212 -8.80 -7.71 8.99
N THR A 213 -7.78 -7.35 9.79
CA THR A 213 -6.67 -6.52 9.35
C THR A 213 -5.72 -7.23 8.38
N LEU A 214 -5.77 -8.54 8.27
CA LEU A 214 -5.04 -9.32 7.25
C LEU A 214 -5.83 -9.44 5.93
N ARG A 215 -6.95 -8.77 5.85
CA ARG A 215 -7.88 -8.81 4.72
C ARG A 215 -8.25 -7.41 4.29
N LEU A 216 -8.69 -7.28 3.04
CA LEU A 216 -9.30 -6.04 2.56
C LEU A 216 -10.71 -5.91 3.16
N ASN A 217 -10.74 -5.48 4.41
CA ASN A 217 -11.95 -5.21 5.16
C ASN A 217 -12.62 -3.91 4.70
N TYR A 218 -13.78 -3.61 5.24
CA TYR A 218 -14.55 -2.41 4.86
C TYR A 218 -13.74 -1.13 4.94
N TYR A 219 -13.00 -0.90 6.03
CA TYR A 219 -12.23 0.33 6.18
C TYR A 219 -10.98 0.36 5.29
N ALA A 220 -10.38 -0.80 5.01
CA ALA A 220 -9.31 -0.91 4.02
C ALA A 220 -9.81 -0.56 2.62
N VAL A 221 -11.04 -0.96 2.27
CA VAL A 221 -11.67 -0.58 1.00
C VAL A 221 -11.91 0.93 0.95
N LYS A 222 -12.41 1.54 2.02
CA LYS A 222 -12.58 3.00 2.11
C LYS A 222 -11.25 3.73 1.97
N ALA A 223 -10.19 3.23 2.60
CA ALA A 223 -8.85 3.79 2.49
C ALA A 223 -8.31 3.70 1.05
N LEU A 224 -8.55 2.57 0.39
CA LEU A 224 -8.14 2.40 -1.00
C LEU A 224 -8.92 3.33 -1.94
N GLU A 225 -10.22 3.52 -1.72
CA GLU A 225 -11.00 4.54 -2.44
C GLU A 225 -10.37 5.93 -2.30
N ALA A 226 -10.03 6.32 -1.08
CA ALA A 226 -9.38 7.61 -0.83
C ALA A 226 -8.06 7.73 -1.60
N ARG A 227 -7.26 6.68 -1.62
CA ARG A 227 -5.98 6.63 -2.33
C ARG A 227 -6.17 6.79 -3.85
N VAL A 228 -7.18 6.14 -4.41
CA VAL A 228 -7.50 6.20 -5.84
C VAL A 228 -8.06 7.57 -6.23
N TYR A 229 -8.98 8.12 -5.47
CA TYR A 229 -9.53 9.46 -5.72
C TYR A 229 -8.45 10.53 -5.62
N LEU A 230 -7.54 10.40 -4.66
CA LEU A 230 -6.42 11.34 -4.54
C LEU A 230 -5.49 11.26 -5.77
N TRP A 231 -5.28 10.06 -6.30
CA TRP A 231 -4.48 9.85 -7.51
C TRP A 231 -5.07 10.58 -8.72
N GLU A 232 -6.37 10.51 -8.90
CA GLU A 232 -7.09 11.23 -9.97
C GLU A 232 -7.03 12.74 -9.74
N GLY A 233 -7.31 13.22 -8.55
CA GLY A 233 -7.02 14.57 -8.08
C GLY A 233 -7.95 15.68 -8.56
N SER A 234 -9.05 15.40 -9.28
CA SER A 234 -10.06 16.41 -9.58
C SER A 234 -10.73 16.91 -8.30
N LYS A 235 -11.37 18.10 -8.36
CA LYS A 235 -12.07 18.65 -7.18
C LYS A 235 -13.16 17.71 -6.66
N GLU A 236 -13.88 17.04 -7.55
CA GLU A 236 -14.88 16.03 -7.19
C GLU A 236 -14.23 14.83 -6.48
N SER A 237 -13.11 14.32 -7.01
CA SER A 237 -12.37 13.21 -6.39
C SER A 237 -11.76 13.60 -5.06
N ILE A 238 -11.26 14.81 -4.91
CA ILE A 238 -10.75 15.31 -3.63
C ILE A 238 -11.85 15.28 -2.56
N ASP A 239 -13.06 15.71 -2.88
CA ASP A 239 -14.18 15.67 -1.93
C ASP A 239 -14.56 14.24 -1.57
N LYS A 240 -14.55 13.31 -2.53
CA LYS A 240 -14.81 11.89 -2.26
C LYS A 240 -13.72 11.25 -1.41
N ALA A 241 -12.45 11.58 -1.67
CA ALA A 241 -11.34 11.11 -0.85
C ALA A 241 -11.47 11.64 0.58
N LEU A 242 -11.83 12.90 0.75
CA LEU A 242 -12.05 13.49 2.07
C LEU A 242 -13.17 12.77 2.83
N ASN A 243 -14.30 12.52 2.19
CA ASN A 243 -15.42 11.83 2.80
C ASN A 243 -15.02 10.40 3.24
N ALA A 244 -14.27 9.68 2.41
CA ALA A 244 -13.81 8.34 2.74
C ALA A 244 -12.86 8.34 3.95
N THR A 245 -11.90 9.26 4.00
CA THR A 245 -10.96 9.37 5.12
C THR A 245 -11.67 9.80 6.40
N GLU A 246 -12.60 10.75 6.35
CA GLU A 246 -13.34 11.20 7.52
C GLU A 246 -14.25 10.11 8.10
N GLU A 247 -14.82 9.26 7.26
CA GLU A 247 -15.57 8.09 7.74
C GLU A 247 -14.69 7.16 8.57
N ILE A 248 -13.47 6.89 8.12
CA ILE A 248 -12.51 6.06 8.83
C ILE A 248 -12.12 6.72 10.16
N ILE A 249 -11.74 8.00 10.12
CA ILE A 249 -11.31 8.75 11.29
C ILE A 249 -12.42 8.83 12.34
N THR A 250 -13.65 9.07 11.92
CA THR A 250 -14.81 9.10 12.80
C THR A 250 -15.07 7.74 13.46
N ALA A 251 -15.00 6.66 12.68
CA ALA A 251 -15.22 5.31 13.18
C ALA A 251 -14.17 4.90 14.22
N ILE A 252 -12.93 5.30 14.02
CA ILE A 252 -11.83 4.95 14.94
C ILE A 252 -11.91 5.79 16.21
N GLY A 253 -12.24 7.08 16.11
CA GLY A 253 -12.28 7.98 17.26
C GLY A 253 -10.95 7.97 18.04
N ASP A 254 -11.03 8.15 19.35
CA ASP A 254 -9.85 8.13 20.23
C ASP A 254 -9.53 6.74 20.78
N ASN A 255 -10.48 5.80 20.70
CA ASN A 255 -10.39 4.47 21.35
C ASN A 255 -10.22 3.31 20.36
N GLY A 256 -10.19 3.59 19.07
CA GLY A 256 -10.12 2.57 18.04
C GLY A 256 -11.47 1.84 17.83
N ILE A 257 -11.45 0.88 16.91
CA ILE A 257 -12.59 -0.01 16.67
C ILE A 257 -12.38 -1.29 17.47
N VAL A 258 -13.25 -1.55 18.42
CA VAL A 258 -13.16 -2.73 19.28
C VAL A 258 -14.44 -3.54 19.18
N MET A 259 -14.34 -4.84 18.95
CA MET A 259 -15.40 -5.83 19.15
C MET A 259 -15.07 -6.64 20.42
N ASP A 260 -15.91 -7.61 20.75
CA ASP A 260 -15.64 -8.44 21.92
C ASP A 260 -14.43 -9.38 21.75
N ASP A 261 -14.18 -10.20 22.77
CA ASP A 261 -12.96 -11.03 22.91
C ASP A 261 -12.59 -11.88 21.70
N MET A 262 -13.57 -12.25 20.86
CA MET A 262 -13.31 -13.13 19.73
C MET A 262 -12.96 -12.37 18.45
N TYR A 263 -13.54 -11.17 18.26
CA TYR A 263 -13.36 -10.34 17.08
C TYR A 263 -12.95 -8.93 17.49
N THR A 264 -11.83 -8.83 18.21
CA THR A 264 -11.28 -7.55 18.63
C THR A 264 -10.46 -6.94 17.49
N TYR A 265 -10.84 -5.72 17.09
CA TYR A 265 -10.12 -4.91 16.14
C TYR A 265 -9.74 -3.60 16.83
N SER A 266 -8.49 -3.22 16.77
CA SER A 266 -8.06 -1.98 17.38
C SER A 266 -7.15 -1.24 16.41
N TYR A 267 -7.68 -0.19 15.82
CA TYR A 267 -6.92 0.75 15.02
C TYR A 267 -6.59 1.94 15.88
N LEU A 268 -5.45 1.88 16.54
CA LEU A 268 -4.96 2.93 17.42
C LEU A 268 -3.68 3.50 16.85
N LEU A 269 -3.40 4.74 17.20
CA LEU A 269 -2.07 5.30 17.01
C LEU A 269 -1.21 4.85 18.20
N PRO A 270 -0.39 3.80 18.06
CA PRO A 270 0.33 3.23 19.18
C PRO A 270 1.54 4.07 19.56
N GLU A 271 2.05 3.83 20.77
CA GLU A 271 3.38 4.30 21.12
C GLU A 271 4.42 3.47 20.38
N ILE A 272 5.36 4.14 19.71
CA ILE A 272 6.48 3.48 19.05
C ILE A 272 7.53 3.09 20.08
N SER A 273 7.92 1.82 20.08
CA SER A 273 8.96 1.27 20.94
C SER A 273 9.74 0.21 20.18
N GLN A 274 10.82 -0.30 20.78
CA GLN A 274 11.56 -1.40 20.16
C GLN A 274 10.73 -2.66 19.95
N SER A 275 9.73 -2.90 20.81
CA SER A 275 8.81 -4.03 20.68
C SER A 275 7.63 -3.76 19.76
N ASN A 276 7.45 -2.52 19.30
CA ASN A 276 6.32 -2.11 18.46
C ASN A 276 6.77 -1.21 17.29
N ARG A 277 7.81 -1.63 16.58
CA ARG A 277 8.30 -0.91 15.40
C ARG A 277 7.48 -1.19 14.14
N SER A 278 6.79 -2.32 14.09
CA SER A 278 5.97 -2.71 12.93
C SER A 278 4.68 -1.90 12.81
N LEU A 279 4.21 -1.32 13.92
CA LEU A 279 2.98 -0.52 13.98
C LEU A 279 1.75 -1.27 13.46
N ALA A 280 1.70 -2.58 13.71
CA ALA A 280 0.61 -3.43 13.19
C ALA A 280 -0.77 -3.03 13.71
N SER A 281 -0.85 -2.45 14.91
CA SER A 281 -2.12 -2.02 15.51
C SER A 281 -2.79 -0.85 14.79
N GLU A 282 -2.05 -0.08 13.99
CA GLU A 282 -2.62 1.02 13.19
C GLU A 282 -2.82 0.64 11.71
N ALA A 283 -2.50 -0.58 11.33
CA ALA A 283 -2.68 -1.04 9.96
C ALA A 283 -4.15 -1.38 9.70
N LEU A 284 -4.73 -0.75 8.70
CA LEU A 284 -6.04 -1.11 8.18
C LEU A 284 -5.97 -2.39 7.34
N PHE A 285 -4.84 -2.59 6.67
CA PHE A 285 -4.58 -3.77 5.87
C PHE A 285 -3.10 -4.14 5.94
N SER A 286 -2.84 -5.38 6.30
CA SER A 286 -1.51 -5.99 6.34
C SER A 286 -1.53 -7.33 5.63
N LEU A 287 -0.37 -7.79 5.21
CA LEU A 287 -0.17 -9.18 4.77
C LEU A 287 0.73 -9.91 5.75
N ASN A 288 0.46 -11.19 5.91
CA ASN A 288 1.34 -12.08 6.67
C ASN A 288 2.40 -12.65 5.71
N VAL A 289 3.62 -12.12 5.80
CA VAL A 289 4.75 -12.54 4.96
C VAL A 289 5.68 -13.41 5.78
N SER A 290 5.69 -14.71 5.49
CA SER A 290 6.54 -15.67 6.21
C SER A 290 8.01 -15.28 6.11
N ASP A 291 8.72 -15.36 7.23
CA ASP A 291 10.17 -15.15 7.30
C ASP A 291 10.65 -13.78 6.78
N VAL A 292 9.88 -12.75 7.00
CA VAL A 292 10.23 -11.38 6.59
C VAL A 292 11.63 -10.98 7.06
N THR A 293 11.97 -11.29 8.31
CA THR A 293 13.30 -10.97 8.86
C THR A 293 14.43 -11.66 8.10
N SER A 294 14.25 -12.93 7.74
CA SER A 294 15.25 -13.67 6.94
C SER A 294 15.39 -13.06 5.54
N LYS A 295 14.28 -12.67 4.93
CA LYS A 295 14.29 -12.04 3.60
C LYS A 295 15.05 -10.72 3.60
N ILE A 296 14.82 -9.88 4.59
CA ILE A 296 15.46 -8.55 4.66
C ILE A 296 16.92 -8.62 5.05
N THR A 297 17.35 -9.68 5.75
CA THR A 297 18.73 -9.83 6.24
C THR A 297 19.75 -9.73 5.11
N SER A 298 19.43 -10.27 3.93
CA SER A 298 20.31 -10.25 2.77
C SER A 298 20.41 -8.89 2.08
N TYR A 299 19.51 -7.96 2.38
CA TYR A 299 19.37 -6.70 1.65
C TYR A 299 19.51 -5.45 2.52
N ILE A 300 18.96 -5.46 3.72
CA ILE A 300 18.80 -4.25 4.53
C ILE A 300 19.58 -4.33 5.85
N ILE A 301 19.72 -5.53 6.44
CA ILE A 301 20.27 -5.61 7.79
C ILE A 301 21.72 -5.23 7.81
N PRO A 302 22.06 -4.30 8.69
CA PRO A 302 23.44 -3.96 8.94
C PRO A 302 24.13 -5.13 9.61
N ASN A 303 25.14 -5.66 8.98
CA ASN A 303 26.18 -6.27 9.76
C ASN A 303 27.11 -5.15 10.20
N PHE A 304 26.90 -4.66 11.40
CA PHE A 304 27.70 -3.56 11.96
C PHE A 304 29.19 -3.86 12.05
N VAL A 305 29.58 -5.10 11.83
CA VAL A 305 30.97 -5.56 11.94
C VAL A 305 31.65 -5.66 10.57
N ASN A 306 30.87 -5.80 9.49
CA ASN A 306 31.43 -5.99 8.16
C ASN A 306 30.98 -4.88 7.20
N THR A 307 31.92 -4.03 6.82
CA THR A 307 31.68 -2.88 5.93
C THR A 307 31.37 -3.26 4.48
N ASP A 308 31.55 -4.52 4.11
CA ASP A 308 31.25 -5.00 2.75
C ASP A 308 29.77 -5.36 2.55
N TYR A 309 28.98 -5.32 3.61
CA TYR A 309 27.55 -5.62 3.51
C TYR A 309 26.77 -4.46 2.95
N THR A 310 25.88 -4.79 2.03
CA THR A 310 24.89 -3.89 1.49
C THR A 310 23.87 -3.58 2.57
N ALA A 311 23.78 -2.32 2.97
CA ALA A 311 22.72 -1.85 3.85
C ALA A 311 22.00 -0.68 3.17
N MET A 312 20.70 -0.66 3.27
CA MET A 312 19.90 0.50 2.92
C MET A 312 19.95 1.45 4.13
N TYR A 313 20.87 2.39 4.08
CA TYR A 313 21.11 3.32 5.19
C TYR A 313 20.79 4.77 4.77
N ILE A 314 20.55 5.59 5.77
CA ILE A 314 20.31 7.02 5.61
C ILE A 314 21.47 7.76 6.26
N SER A 315 22.16 8.62 5.53
CA SER A 315 23.32 9.35 6.07
C SER A 315 22.91 10.27 7.22
N PRO A 316 23.84 10.63 8.13
CA PRO A 316 23.55 11.58 9.19
C PRO A 316 22.99 12.92 8.67
N THR A 317 23.47 13.39 7.55
CA THR A 317 22.97 14.63 6.91
C THR A 317 21.51 14.47 6.45
N ASP A 318 21.19 13.36 5.80
CA ASP A 318 19.81 13.11 5.33
C ASP A 318 18.85 12.90 6.50
N VAL A 319 19.27 12.21 7.56
CA VAL A 319 18.47 12.06 8.78
C VAL A 319 18.17 13.43 9.40
N GLU A 320 19.16 14.31 9.49
CA GLU A 320 18.96 15.67 9.98
C GLU A 320 17.97 16.44 9.10
N ASN A 321 18.07 16.31 7.79
CA ASN A 321 17.14 16.96 6.85
C ASN A 321 15.72 16.40 6.96
N ILE A 322 15.58 15.07 7.06
CA ILE A 322 14.26 14.43 7.15
C ILE A 322 13.56 14.78 8.45
N TYR A 323 14.25 14.67 9.59
CA TYR A 323 13.66 14.85 10.92
C TYR A 323 13.84 16.27 11.47
N GLU A 324 14.51 17.16 10.72
CA GLU A 324 14.62 18.59 11.02
C GLU A 324 15.26 18.90 12.38
N GLY A 325 16.11 17.97 12.88
CA GLY A 325 16.73 18.12 14.21
C GLY A 325 15.77 17.96 15.38
N ILE A 326 14.56 17.45 15.16
CA ILE A 326 13.56 17.26 16.22
C ILE A 326 13.82 15.93 16.93
N ASN A 327 14.57 15.97 18.04
CA ASN A 327 14.98 14.76 18.77
C ASN A 327 13.83 14.10 19.55
N SER A 328 12.69 14.76 19.70
CA SER A 328 11.51 14.18 20.32
C SER A 328 10.71 13.28 19.36
N ASP A 329 11.00 13.34 18.06
CA ASP A 329 10.32 12.52 17.06
C ASP A 329 10.74 11.06 17.22
N VAL A 330 9.82 10.22 17.66
CA VAL A 330 10.09 8.80 17.95
C VAL A 330 10.36 7.98 16.69
N ARG A 331 9.98 8.48 15.53
CA ARG A 331 10.31 7.84 14.24
C ARG A 331 11.82 7.91 13.98
N PHE A 332 12.46 8.95 14.47
CA PHE A 332 13.92 9.06 14.47
C PHE A 332 14.55 8.23 15.61
N THR A 333 14.12 8.47 16.85
CA THR A 333 14.80 7.94 18.02
C THR A 333 14.56 6.46 18.28
N ARG A 334 13.46 5.89 17.79
CA ARG A 334 13.04 4.51 18.08
C ARG A 334 12.94 3.58 16.87
N MET A 335 12.91 4.14 15.65
CA MET A 335 12.76 3.34 14.44
C MET A 335 14.02 3.28 13.56
N LEU A 336 15.03 4.08 13.87
CA LEU A 336 16.30 4.09 13.17
C LEU A 336 17.41 3.68 14.16
N ASP A 337 18.23 2.71 13.78
CA ASP A 337 19.41 2.33 14.54
C ASP A 337 20.66 2.90 13.87
N GLN A 338 21.48 3.57 14.64
CA GLN A 338 22.75 4.07 14.14
C GLN A 338 23.71 2.92 13.88
N THR A 339 24.41 2.97 12.76
CA THR A 339 25.47 2.00 12.44
C THR A 339 26.63 2.20 13.42
N GLN A 340 26.91 1.19 14.25
CA GLN A 340 27.85 1.32 15.37
C GLN A 340 29.32 1.38 14.95
N SER A 341 29.65 0.85 13.79
CA SER A 341 31.03 0.66 13.37
C SER A 341 31.50 1.56 12.23
N ASP A 342 30.61 2.36 11.67
CA ASP A 342 30.99 3.31 10.63
C ASP A 342 30.10 4.57 10.65
N SER A 343 30.58 5.61 9.98
CA SER A 343 29.93 6.92 9.93
C SER A 343 28.89 7.02 8.82
N ARG A 344 28.51 5.92 8.16
CA ARG A 344 27.57 5.96 7.04
C ARG A 344 26.20 6.46 7.45
N GLY A 345 25.70 6.08 8.65
CA GLY A 345 24.49 6.65 9.17
C GLY A 345 23.57 5.67 9.89
N TYR A 346 22.30 5.76 9.57
CA TYR A 346 21.21 5.08 10.29
C TYR A 346 20.55 4.04 9.40
N VAL A 347 20.09 2.93 9.99
CA VAL A 347 19.37 1.86 9.30
C VAL A 347 17.95 1.79 9.82
N PRO A 348 16.94 1.80 8.94
CA PRO A 348 15.56 1.63 9.37
C PRO A 348 15.29 0.23 9.90
N MET A 349 14.64 0.13 11.05
CA MET A 349 14.38 -1.14 11.73
C MET A 349 12.88 -1.52 11.71
N LYS A 350 12.06 -0.78 11.03
CA LYS A 350 10.59 -0.98 11.00
C LYS A 350 10.18 -2.40 10.61
N ILE A 351 10.82 -2.96 9.61
CA ILE A 351 10.50 -4.31 9.13
C ILE A 351 11.40 -5.39 9.71
N HIS A 352 12.32 -5.02 10.61
CA HIS A 352 13.14 -5.97 11.36
C HIS A 352 12.32 -6.49 12.54
N GLN A 353 11.84 -7.73 12.47
CA GLN A 353 10.79 -8.25 13.32
C GLN A 353 11.24 -9.40 14.23
N ALA A 354 12.56 -9.64 14.36
CA ALA A 354 13.10 -10.78 15.10
C ALA A 354 12.68 -10.83 16.58
N SER A 355 12.43 -9.67 17.19
CA SER A 355 12.05 -9.56 18.61
C SER A 355 10.55 -9.34 18.83
N LEU A 356 9.74 -9.37 17.77
CA LEU A 356 8.31 -9.12 17.88
C LEU A 356 7.56 -10.38 18.34
N ASP A 357 6.40 -10.17 18.97
CA ASP A 357 5.50 -11.25 19.37
C ASP A 357 4.81 -11.88 18.14
N GLU A 358 4.10 -12.98 18.35
CA GLU A 358 3.43 -13.72 17.29
C GLU A 358 2.37 -12.89 16.53
N PHE A 359 1.73 -11.92 17.20
CA PHE A 359 0.76 -11.04 16.54
C PHE A 359 1.44 -10.11 15.55
N ASN A 360 2.56 -9.50 15.94
CA ASN A 360 3.26 -8.50 15.12
C ASN A 360 4.23 -9.12 14.12
N LYS A 361 4.69 -10.34 14.42
CA LYS A 361 5.66 -11.03 13.59
C LYS A 361 5.11 -11.33 12.20
N ASN A 362 5.94 -11.12 11.17
CA ASN A 362 5.62 -11.36 9.77
C ASN A 362 4.50 -10.49 9.18
N ARG A 363 4.02 -9.48 9.88
CA ARG A 363 3.03 -8.53 9.35
C ARG A 363 3.72 -7.40 8.60
N LEU A 364 3.39 -7.24 7.34
CA LEU A 364 3.78 -6.08 6.54
C LEU A 364 2.54 -5.23 6.27
N SER A 365 2.57 -4.00 6.77
CA SER A 365 1.45 -3.07 6.60
C SER A 365 1.42 -2.51 5.19
N LEU A 366 0.28 -2.55 4.55
CA LEU A 366 0.05 -1.97 3.22
C LEU A 366 -0.75 -0.67 3.28
N ILE A 367 -1.61 -0.53 4.29
CA ILE A 367 -2.36 0.70 4.53
C ILE A 367 -2.36 0.94 6.04
N ARG A 368 -1.84 2.11 6.47
CA ARG A 368 -1.78 2.51 7.87
C ARG A 368 -2.50 3.83 8.13
N LEU A 369 -2.94 4.04 9.34
CA LEU A 369 -3.68 5.23 9.76
C LEU A 369 -3.01 6.57 9.43
N PRO A 370 -1.69 6.75 9.59
CA PRO A 370 -1.10 8.05 9.25
C PRO A 370 -1.39 8.49 7.82
N GLU A 371 -1.40 7.57 6.87
CA GLU A 371 -1.76 7.90 5.48
C GLU A 371 -3.16 8.50 5.38
N ILE A 372 -4.11 7.95 6.13
CA ILE A 372 -5.51 8.42 6.14
C ILE A 372 -5.59 9.86 6.66
N PHE A 373 -4.87 10.18 7.72
CA PHE A 373 -4.79 11.54 8.26
C PHE A 373 -4.11 12.49 7.27
N TYR A 374 -3.05 12.05 6.59
CA TYR A 374 -2.35 12.87 5.60
C TYR A 374 -3.21 13.12 4.36
N ILE A 375 -3.93 12.12 3.88
CA ILE A 375 -4.87 12.30 2.77
C ILE A 375 -5.98 13.29 3.16
N ALA A 376 -6.56 13.15 4.35
CA ALA A 376 -7.57 14.09 4.86
C ALA A 376 -7.01 15.52 4.92
N ALA A 377 -5.82 15.70 5.47
CA ALA A 377 -5.17 17.00 5.56
C ALA A 377 -4.95 17.62 4.17
N GLU A 378 -4.46 16.84 3.22
CA GLU A 378 -4.26 17.30 1.84
C GLU A 378 -5.58 17.70 1.19
N CYS A 379 -6.62 16.90 1.36
CA CYS A 379 -7.94 17.17 0.80
C CYS A 379 -8.58 18.43 1.40
N TYR A 380 -8.47 18.64 2.70
CA TYR A 380 -8.92 19.90 3.32
C TYR A 380 -8.20 21.11 2.75
N ALA A 381 -6.89 20.99 2.49
CA ALA A 381 -6.10 22.08 1.98
C ALA A 381 -6.35 22.38 0.48
N THR A 382 -6.73 21.37 -0.31
CA THR A 382 -6.84 21.47 -1.78
C THR A 382 -8.27 21.40 -2.31
N SER A 383 -9.26 21.24 -1.46
CA SER A 383 -10.67 21.26 -1.82
C SER A 383 -11.08 22.59 -2.49
N ALA A 384 -12.17 22.58 -3.22
CA ALA A 384 -12.75 23.80 -3.79
C ALA A 384 -13.10 24.83 -2.71
N THR A 385 -13.40 24.35 -1.50
CA THR A 385 -13.64 25.19 -0.31
C THR A 385 -12.66 24.79 0.79
N PRO A 386 -11.40 25.25 0.73
CA PRO A 386 -10.36 24.82 1.67
C PRO A 386 -10.72 25.08 3.12
N ASN A 387 -10.38 24.13 3.98
CA ASN A 387 -10.48 24.26 5.44
C ASN A 387 -9.09 24.02 6.04
N LEU A 388 -8.32 25.08 6.17
CA LEU A 388 -6.92 24.99 6.61
C LEU A 388 -6.81 24.59 8.08
N ASP A 389 -7.76 25.00 8.91
CA ASP A 389 -7.77 24.61 10.33
C ASP A 389 -7.95 23.10 10.49
N MET A 390 -8.86 22.51 9.75
CA MET A 390 -9.04 21.06 9.76
C MET A 390 -7.84 20.32 9.16
N ALA A 391 -7.23 20.86 8.10
CA ALA A 391 -6.03 20.30 7.52
C ALA A 391 -4.90 20.21 8.56
N LEU A 392 -4.68 21.29 9.30
CA LEU A 392 -3.68 21.35 10.37
C LEU A 392 -4.04 20.41 11.53
N GLN A 393 -5.30 20.32 11.90
CA GLN A 393 -5.75 19.41 12.96
C GLN A 393 -5.44 17.95 12.62
N ARG A 394 -5.71 17.52 11.40
CA ARG A 394 -5.41 16.15 10.95
C ARG A 394 -3.91 15.89 10.92
N LEU A 395 -3.15 16.81 10.41
CA LEU A 395 -1.70 16.70 10.32
C LEU A 395 -1.04 16.69 11.71
N ASN A 396 -1.45 17.60 12.58
CA ASN A 396 -0.92 17.70 13.94
C ASN A 396 -1.25 16.47 14.79
N LYS A 397 -2.34 15.77 14.52
CA LYS A 397 -2.70 14.54 15.25
C LYS A 397 -1.60 13.49 15.14
N ILE A 398 -1.07 13.28 13.96
CA ILE A 398 0.03 12.32 13.76
C ILE A 398 1.33 12.85 14.38
N ARG A 399 1.66 14.10 14.17
CA ARG A 399 2.88 14.72 14.70
C ARG A 399 2.91 14.64 16.23
N GLU A 400 1.80 14.98 16.89
CA GLU A 400 1.66 14.86 18.34
C GLU A 400 1.86 13.41 18.81
N ASN A 401 1.21 12.48 18.17
CA ASN A 401 1.37 11.04 18.49
C ASN A 401 2.81 10.55 18.31
N ARG A 402 3.56 11.17 17.40
CA ARG A 402 4.95 10.84 17.15
C ARG A 402 5.94 11.63 18.01
N GLY A 403 5.47 12.38 18.99
CA GLY A 403 6.33 13.07 19.98
C GLY A 403 6.68 14.50 19.59
N ILE A 404 6.06 15.08 18.58
CA ILE A 404 6.25 16.48 18.21
C ILE A 404 5.16 17.32 18.90
N SER A 405 5.52 17.93 20.02
CA SER A 405 4.54 18.65 20.85
C SER A 405 4.18 20.04 20.32
N THR A 406 5.06 20.66 19.51
CA THR A 406 4.80 21.99 18.95
C THR A 406 3.93 21.84 17.71
N PRO A 407 2.68 22.33 17.73
CA PRO A 407 1.79 22.20 16.59
C PRO A 407 2.21 23.12 15.44
N LEU A 408 1.88 22.71 14.21
CA LEU A 408 1.92 23.58 13.05
C LEU A 408 0.72 24.53 13.12
N GLU A 409 0.96 25.81 12.92
CA GLU A 409 -0.06 26.87 13.03
C GLU A 409 0.14 27.92 11.94
N ASN A 410 -0.93 28.59 11.54
CA ASN A 410 -0.89 29.77 10.68
C ASN A 410 -0.19 29.53 9.34
N LEU A 411 -0.44 28.36 8.73
CA LEU A 411 0.12 28.00 7.43
C LEU A 411 -0.95 28.18 6.33
N ASN A 412 -0.50 28.62 5.16
CA ASN A 412 -1.35 28.59 3.96
C ASN A 412 -1.39 27.19 3.35
N ALA A 413 -2.22 26.99 2.31
CA ALA A 413 -2.39 25.69 1.68
C ALA A 413 -1.08 25.11 1.14
N ASP A 414 -0.27 25.91 0.46
CA ASP A 414 1.00 25.44 -0.12
C ASP A 414 2.00 25.04 0.97
N GLN A 415 2.03 25.77 2.08
CA GLN A 415 2.88 25.42 3.22
C GLN A 415 2.42 24.12 3.88
N ILE A 416 1.12 23.90 4.00
CA ILE A 416 0.56 22.65 4.53
C ILE A 416 0.94 21.48 3.65
N ILE A 417 0.84 21.60 2.34
CA ILE A 417 1.25 20.55 1.38
C ILE A 417 2.73 20.19 1.56
N LYS A 418 3.59 21.18 1.75
CA LYS A 418 5.01 20.92 2.01
C LYS A 418 5.23 20.16 3.32
N GLU A 419 4.50 20.52 4.37
CA GLU A 419 4.58 19.80 5.64
C GLU A 419 4.05 18.37 5.53
N ILE A 420 3.00 18.14 4.75
CA ILE A 420 2.50 16.79 4.46
C ILE A 420 3.58 15.96 3.76
N GLN A 421 4.24 16.51 2.75
CA GLN A 421 5.34 15.79 2.06
C GLN A 421 6.45 15.41 3.02
N LYS A 422 6.86 16.31 3.90
CA LYS A 422 7.85 16.02 4.95
C LYS A 422 7.38 14.90 5.87
N GLU A 423 6.11 14.90 6.25
CA GLU A 423 5.54 13.84 7.10
C GLU A 423 5.55 12.49 6.41
N TYR A 424 5.25 12.41 5.12
CA TYR A 424 5.38 11.17 4.36
C TYR A 424 6.81 10.61 4.42
N HIS A 425 7.82 11.46 4.27
CA HIS A 425 9.21 11.05 4.41
C HIS A 425 9.53 10.48 5.79
N LYS A 426 9.07 11.16 6.84
CA LYS A 426 9.32 10.74 8.23
C LYS A 426 8.65 9.42 8.56
N GLU A 427 7.45 9.19 8.00
CA GLU A 427 6.55 8.12 8.41
C GLU A 427 6.75 6.81 7.63
N PHE A 428 7.04 6.89 6.33
CA PHE A 428 6.88 5.74 5.44
C PHE A 428 8.18 5.14 4.90
N ILE A 429 9.30 5.37 5.56
CA ILE A 429 10.56 4.70 5.20
C ILE A 429 10.35 3.18 5.26
N SER A 430 10.83 2.46 4.26
CA SER A 430 10.72 1.00 4.09
C SER A 430 9.33 0.47 3.74
N GLU A 431 8.40 1.32 3.32
CA GLU A 431 7.02 0.91 3.04
C GLU A 431 6.57 1.14 1.59
N GLY A 432 7.47 1.57 0.70
CA GLY A 432 7.17 1.68 -0.74
C GLY A 432 6.21 2.82 -1.11
N VAL A 433 6.20 3.91 -0.35
CA VAL A 433 5.20 4.98 -0.52
C VAL A 433 5.72 6.16 -1.34
N MET A 434 6.99 6.54 -1.16
CA MET A 434 7.49 7.82 -1.69
C MET A 434 7.60 7.89 -3.21
N PHE A 435 7.93 6.81 -3.87
CA PHE A 435 7.94 6.81 -5.34
C PHE A 435 6.56 7.16 -5.90
N TYR A 436 5.50 6.58 -5.34
CA TYR A 436 4.14 6.91 -5.73
C TYR A 436 3.75 8.35 -5.37
N TYR A 437 4.19 8.83 -4.22
CA TYR A 437 3.93 10.21 -3.81
C TYR A 437 4.54 11.20 -4.81
N TYR A 438 5.80 11.03 -5.17
CA TYR A 438 6.48 11.88 -6.14
C TYR A 438 5.81 11.83 -7.53
N LYS A 439 5.47 10.63 -7.97
CA LYS A 439 4.81 10.41 -9.26
C LYS A 439 3.44 11.07 -9.30
N ARG A 440 2.64 10.89 -8.23
CA ARG A 440 1.30 11.50 -8.12
C ARG A 440 1.36 13.02 -8.18
N THR A 441 2.33 13.62 -7.51
CA THR A 441 2.46 15.07 -7.41
C THR A 441 3.26 15.70 -8.55
N GLY A 442 3.75 14.90 -9.48
CA GLY A 442 4.55 15.40 -10.60
C GLY A 442 5.86 16.01 -10.17
N CYS A 443 6.48 15.45 -9.13
CA CYS A 443 7.69 15.98 -8.54
C CYS A 443 8.86 15.88 -9.52
N LYS A 444 9.49 17.00 -9.85
CA LYS A 444 10.58 17.06 -10.82
C LYS A 444 11.96 16.86 -10.21
N SER A 445 12.08 17.05 -8.91
CA SER A 445 13.36 16.90 -8.19
C SER A 445 13.11 16.11 -6.90
N ILE A 446 13.85 15.04 -6.72
CA ILE A 446 13.74 14.18 -5.54
C ILE A 446 15.08 14.11 -4.80
N PRO A 447 15.08 13.85 -3.50
CA PRO A 447 16.32 13.69 -2.75
C PRO A 447 17.21 12.57 -3.30
N ASN A 448 18.52 12.76 -3.21
CA ASN A 448 19.53 11.78 -3.60
C ASN A 448 19.53 11.43 -5.12
N TYR A 449 18.93 12.27 -5.94
CA TYR A 449 18.95 12.12 -7.39
C TYR A 449 19.22 13.47 -8.05
N SER A 450 20.24 13.53 -8.89
CA SER A 450 20.73 14.80 -9.46
C SER A 450 20.03 15.24 -10.75
N GLU A 451 19.31 14.31 -11.40
CA GLU A 451 18.65 14.59 -12.67
C GLU A 451 17.18 14.95 -12.47
N GLU A 452 16.57 15.57 -13.46
CA GLU A 452 15.15 15.88 -13.46
C GLU A 452 14.32 14.60 -13.60
N MET A 453 13.31 14.45 -12.76
CA MET A 453 12.34 13.38 -12.85
C MET A 453 11.30 13.69 -13.93
N THR A 454 11.17 12.79 -14.89
CA THR A 454 10.20 12.84 -15.98
C THR A 454 9.50 11.50 -16.08
N ASP A 455 8.65 11.30 -17.09
CA ASP A 455 8.04 9.99 -17.35
C ASP A 455 9.09 8.89 -17.59
N THR A 456 10.30 9.27 -18.01
CA THR A 456 11.42 8.32 -18.17
C THR A 456 11.72 7.55 -16.88
N GLN A 457 11.71 8.23 -15.73
CA GLN A 457 11.95 7.61 -14.43
C GLN A 457 10.65 7.07 -13.81
N TYR A 458 9.54 7.77 -14.00
CA TYR A 458 8.28 7.42 -13.34
C TYR A 458 7.52 6.25 -13.96
N LEU A 459 7.75 5.94 -15.25
CA LEU A 459 7.04 4.85 -15.93
C LEU A 459 7.89 3.59 -15.98
N LEU A 460 7.39 2.51 -15.42
CA LEU A 460 7.97 1.20 -15.69
C LEU A 460 7.63 0.81 -17.13
N PRO A 461 8.57 0.22 -17.88
CA PRO A 461 8.29 -0.23 -19.24
C PRO A 461 7.33 -1.41 -19.24
N TYR A 462 6.52 -1.50 -20.28
CA TYR A 462 5.69 -2.69 -20.48
C TYR A 462 6.55 -3.92 -20.71
N PRO A 463 6.14 -5.09 -20.21
CA PRO A 463 6.81 -6.34 -20.56
C PRO A 463 6.85 -6.57 -22.06
N THR A 464 7.87 -7.29 -22.53
CA THR A 464 8.02 -7.62 -23.95
C THR A 464 6.79 -8.34 -24.51
N PHE A 465 6.22 -9.30 -23.77
CA PHE A 465 5.02 -10.02 -24.20
C PHE A 465 3.79 -9.11 -24.31
N GLU A 466 3.68 -8.05 -23.52
CA GLU A 466 2.60 -7.08 -23.63
C GLU A 466 2.73 -6.27 -24.93
N ILE A 467 3.94 -5.84 -25.26
CA ILE A 467 4.22 -5.11 -26.52
C ILE A 467 3.92 -6.03 -27.72
N GLN A 468 4.38 -7.28 -27.68
CA GLN A 468 4.20 -8.27 -28.75
C GLN A 468 2.74 -8.69 -28.93
N SER A 469 1.90 -8.52 -27.90
CA SER A 469 0.47 -8.83 -28.00
C SER A 469 -0.30 -7.90 -28.93
N GLY A 470 0.29 -6.76 -29.31
CA GLY A 470 -0.36 -5.71 -30.10
C GLY A 470 -1.32 -4.82 -29.30
N ARG A 471 -1.39 -4.98 -27.97
CA ARG A 471 -2.26 -4.15 -27.11
C ARG A 471 -1.70 -2.77 -26.83
N VAL A 472 -0.39 -2.62 -26.92
CA VAL A 472 0.29 -1.32 -26.71
C VAL A 472 0.17 -0.48 -27.97
N GLN A 473 -0.31 0.75 -27.79
CA GLN A 473 -0.44 1.73 -28.88
C GLN A 473 0.54 2.88 -28.72
#